data_f7481f9c6c2849abc9c996eb13bfa5ad
#
_entry.id   f7481f9c6c2849abc9c996eb13bfa5ad
#
_cell.length_a   1.000
_cell.length_b   1.000
_cell.length_c   1.000
_cell.angle_alpha   90.00
_cell.angle_beta   90.00
_cell.angle_gamma   90.00
#
_symmetry.space_group_name_H-M   'P 1'
#
loop_
_entity.id
_entity.type
_entity.pdbx_description
1 polymer ?
#
loop_
_entity_poly.entity_id
_entity_poly.type
_entity_poly.pdbx_seq_one_letter_code
_entity_poly.pdbx_strand_id
1 'polypeptide(L)'
;TTLGDVIQTDGDAELIKQVSALTGVDVAHFIKASDKGLEHLVDALDGIDITLPYPVDDPAAGIISLDAGEQTLLGQAAATACKASNYEDPARTQGQVQNEILAAITQKLADRGGFDALSTFDSLAEDIKTDLGYQRLADGIEALSSINNPVVQQGVLPVTVSVQSGTVSYRCDKQAVASFMSVVTDGGDASAVADITQDVDTTGITVAVRNGGGVNQAASQAAALLRDGGFTVTEVGNTDNPVYDETLVIYRNGDMKAAAEQVVRDLGQGRSTDASVYYSFNSDLLVIVGKNWVASS
;
A
#
# COMPACT_ATOMS: atom_id res chain seq x y z
N THR A 1 11.57 -0.13 -13.14
CA THR A 1 11.21 -1.56 -12.96
C THR A 1 10.83 -1.76 -11.51
N THR A 2 9.63 -2.26 -11.26
CA THR A 2 9.16 -2.64 -9.92
C THR A 2 9.58 -4.06 -9.59
N LEU A 3 9.52 -4.47 -8.31
CA LEU A 3 9.76 -5.86 -7.92
C LEU A 3 8.72 -6.81 -8.56
N GLY A 4 7.49 -6.31 -8.79
CA GLY A 4 6.46 -7.05 -9.51
C GLY A 4 6.82 -7.28 -10.98
N ASP A 5 7.47 -6.35 -11.64
CA ASP A 5 7.96 -6.54 -13.01
C ASP A 5 9.09 -7.57 -13.04
N VAL A 6 10.02 -7.50 -12.08
CA VAL A 6 11.17 -8.43 -12.00
C VAL A 6 10.70 -9.87 -11.90
N ILE A 7 9.71 -10.17 -11.06
CA ILE A 7 9.22 -11.54 -10.92
C ILE A 7 8.58 -12.07 -12.20
N GLN A 8 7.97 -11.19 -12.99
CA GLN A 8 7.32 -11.58 -14.25
C GLN A 8 8.30 -11.76 -15.41
N THR A 9 9.36 -10.94 -15.46
CA THR A 9 10.32 -10.93 -16.57
C THR A 9 11.54 -11.80 -16.32
N ASP A 10 12.10 -11.76 -15.10
CA ASP A 10 13.40 -12.32 -14.76
C ASP A 10 13.30 -13.49 -13.76
N GLY A 11 12.15 -13.69 -13.16
CA GLY A 11 11.81 -14.82 -12.31
C GLY A 11 12.24 -14.71 -10.86
N ASP A 12 11.99 -15.80 -10.11
CA ASP A 12 12.10 -15.83 -8.65
C ASP A 12 13.54 -15.56 -8.15
N ALA A 13 14.56 -16.07 -8.84
CA ALA A 13 15.97 -15.92 -8.43
C ALA A 13 16.45 -14.46 -8.53
N GLU A 14 16.07 -13.74 -9.59
CA GLU A 14 16.44 -12.33 -9.74
C GLU A 14 15.65 -11.46 -8.73
N LEU A 15 14.38 -11.79 -8.46
CA LEU A 15 13.60 -11.11 -7.42
C LEU A 15 14.29 -11.22 -6.05
N ILE A 16 14.72 -12.41 -5.63
CA ILE A 16 15.45 -12.63 -4.39
C ILE A 16 16.70 -11.75 -4.32
N LYS A 17 17.49 -11.74 -5.39
CA LYS A 17 18.70 -10.92 -5.48
C LYS A 17 18.40 -9.42 -5.36
N GLN A 18 17.35 -8.94 -6.03
CA GLN A 18 16.95 -7.54 -5.96
C GLN A 18 16.44 -7.15 -4.56
N VAL A 19 15.65 -8.02 -3.92
CA VAL A 19 15.20 -7.82 -2.53
C VAL A 19 16.38 -7.79 -1.58
N SER A 20 17.30 -8.74 -1.69
CA SER A 20 18.52 -8.77 -0.86
C SER A 20 19.37 -7.50 -1.06
N ALA A 21 19.55 -7.06 -2.29
CA ALA A 21 20.29 -5.84 -2.60
C ALA A 21 19.60 -4.56 -2.09
N LEU A 22 18.26 -4.54 -2.07
CA LEU A 22 17.46 -3.42 -1.58
C LEU A 22 17.49 -3.34 -0.06
N THR A 23 17.26 -4.46 0.61
CA THR A 23 17.11 -4.51 2.08
C THR A 23 18.42 -4.66 2.84
N GLY A 24 19.48 -5.10 2.17
CA GLY A 24 20.74 -5.47 2.81
C GLY A 24 20.68 -6.80 3.59
N VAL A 25 19.55 -7.52 3.52
CA VAL A 25 19.35 -8.81 4.15
C VAL A 25 19.60 -9.91 3.13
N ASP A 26 20.40 -10.92 3.49
CA ASP A 26 20.62 -12.08 2.63
C ASP A 26 19.38 -12.99 2.64
N VAL A 27 18.52 -12.83 1.63
CA VAL A 27 17.34 -13.66 1.44
C VAL A 27 17.76 -14.94 0.74
N ALA A 28 17.85 -16.03 1.48
CA ALA A 28 18.36 -17.31 1.00
C ALA A 28 17.28 -18.20 0.35
N HIS A 29 16.02 -18.05 0.77
CA HIS A 29 14.93 -18.94 0.37
C HIS A 29 13.63 -18.19 0.12
N PHE A 30 12.69 -18.82 -0.56
CA PHE A 30 11.36 -18.27 -0.81
C PHE A 30 10.26 -19.31 -0.62
N ILE A 31 9.06 -18.80 -0.29
CA ILE A 31 7.80 -19.51 -0.37
C ILE A 31 6.84 -18.64 -1.21
N LYS A 32 6.26 -19.21 -2.24
CA LYS A 32 5.35 -18.52 -3.16
C LYS A 32 4.05 -19.31 -3.29
N ALA A 33 2.95 -18.65 -3.03
CA ALA A 33 1.62 -19.17 -3.27
C ALA A 33 0.93 -18.40 -4.40
N SER A 34 0.11 -19.10 -5.18
CA SER A 34 -0.88 -18.48 -6.06
C SER A 34 -2.09 -18.01 -5.23
N ASP A 35 -3.03 -17.26 -5.84
CA ASP A 35 -4.29 -16.91 -5.17
C ASP A 35 -5.02 -18.16 -4.67
N LYS A 36 -5.07 -19.21 -5.50
CA LYS A 36 -5.60 -20.52 -5.11
C LYS A 36 -4.82 -21.15 -3.97
N GLY A 37 -3.49 -21.05 -4.00
CA GLY A 37 -2.63 -21.55 -2.93
C GLY A 37 -2.90 -20.83 -1.61
N LEU A 38 -3.15 -19.53 -1.65
CA LEU A 38 -3.56 -18.78 -0.47
C LEU A 38 -4.95 -19.23 0.04
N GLU A 39 -5.93 -19.39 -0.87
CA GLU A 39 -7.26 -19.92 -0.52
C GLU A 39 -7.15 -21.28 0.18
N HIS A 40 -6.47 -22.22 -0.43
CA HIS A 40 -6.32 -23.57 0.12
C HIS A 40 -5.53 -23.58 1.44
N LEU A 41 -4.50 -22.74 1.57
CA LEU A 41 -3.71 -22.64 2.81
C LEU A 41 -4.58 -22.14 3.96
N VAL A 42 -5.34 -21.07 3.73
CA VAL A 42 -6.23 -20.51 4.76
C VAL A 42 -7.35 -21.49 5.14
N ASP A 43 -7.93 -22.19 4.16
CA ASP A 43 -8.95 -23.22 4.43
C ASP A 43 -8.36 -24.42 5.19
N ALA A 44 -7.15 -24.85 4.84
CA ALA A 44 -6.45 -25.92 5.57
C ALA A 44 -6.07 -25.51 7.01
N LEU A 45 -6.03 -24.22 7.30
CA LEU A 45 -5.85 -23.65 8.65
C LEU A 45 -7.17 -23.42 9.40
N ASP A 46 -8.32 -23.83 8.86
CA ASP A 46 -9.67 -23.56 9.39
C ASP A 46 -9.98 -22.06 9.49
N GLY A 47 -9.40 -21.26 8.60
CA GLY A 47 -9.53 -19.81 8.57
C GLY A 47 -8.47 -19.09 9.41
N ILE A 48 -8.42 -17.77 9.20
CA ILE A 48 -7.52 -16.85 9.92
C ILE A 48 -8.31 -15.72 10.57
N ASP A 49 -7.90 -15.32 11.76
CA ASP A 49 -8.50 -14.21 12.49
C ASP A 49 -7.71 -12.94 12.22
N ILE A 50 -8.36 -11.92 11.66
CA ILE A 50 -7.72 -10.64 11.33
C ILE A 50 -8.61 -9.46 11.67
N THR A 51 -8.03 -8.27 11.72
CA THR A 51 -8.75 -7.01 11.82
C THR A 51 -8.61 -6.23 10.52
N LEU A 52 -9.68 -6.17 9.71
CA LEU A 52 -9.66 -5.35 8.50
C LEU A 52 -9.77 -3.86 8.85
N PRO A 53 -8.82 -3.01 8.40
CA PRO A 53 -8.86 -1.58 8.70
C PRO A 53 -10.02 -0.86 7.99
N TYR A 54 -10.45 -1.39 6.84
CA TYR A 54 -11.52 -0.83 5.99
C TYR A 54 -12.37 -1.97 5.41
N PRO A 55 -13.63 -1.70 5.04
CA PRO A 55 -14.43 -2.69 4.34
C PRO A 55 -13.85 -3.00 2.95
N VAL A 56 -14.02 -4.24 2.52
CA VAL A 56 -13.62 -4.70 1.18
C VAL A 56 -14.87 -4.90 0.33
N ASP A 57 -14.98 -4.14 -0.75
CA ASP A 57 -16.01 -4.29 -1.78
C ASP A 57 -15.38 -4.00 -3.14
N ASP A 58 -14.56 -4.93 -3.61
CA ASP A 58 -13.80 -4.80 -4.87
C ASP A 58 -14.14 -5.94 -5.82
N PRO A 59 -15.05 -5.72 -6.79
CA PRO A 59 -15.41 -6.75 -7.76
C PRO A 59 -14.25 -7.25 -8.62
N ALA A 60 -13.15 -6.48 -8.74
CA ALA A 60 -11.95 -6.91 -9.45
C ALA A 60 -11.11 -7.90 -8.61
N ALA A 61 -11.21 -7.83 -7.29
CA ALA A 61 -10.52 -8.73 -6.37
C ALA A 61 -11.28 -10.03 -6.14
N GLY A 62 -12.62 -9.98 -6.10
CA GLY A 62 -13.48 -11.13 -5.87
C GLY A 62 -14.96 -10.75 -5.76
N ILE A 63 -15.79 -11.75 -5.47
CA ILE A 63 -17.25 -11.57 -5.34
C ILE A 63 -17.74 -11.44 -3.90
N ILE A 64 -16.80 -11.44 -2.94
CA ILE A 64 -17.11 -11.37 -1.52
C ILE A 64 -16.90 -9.94 -1.03
N SER A 65 -17.92 -9.38 -0.40
CA SER A 65 -17.79 -8.13 0.36
C SER A 65 -17.53 -8.47 1.83
N LEU A 66 -16.61 -7.73 2.46
CA LEU A 66 -16.20 -7.91 3.85
C LEU A 66 -16.37 -6.60 4.60
N ASP A 67 -16.88 -6.68 5.83
CA ASP A 67 -16.95 -5.51 6.70
C ASP A 67 -15.58 -5.17 7.31
N ALA A 68 -15.38 -3.93 7.76
CA ALA A 68 -14.23 -3.57 8.58
C ALA A 68 -14.35 -4.17 9.99
N GLY A 69 -13.21 -4.37 10.67
CA GLY A 69 -13.15 -4.86 12.04
C GLY A 69 -12.68 -6.30 12.16
N GLU A 70 -12.79 -6.84 13.37
CA GLU A 70 -12.36 -8.20 13.69
C GLU A 70 -13.29 -9.25 13.07
N GLN A 71 -12.70 -10.20 12.36
CA GLN A 71 -13.43 -11.29 11.73
C GLN A 71 -12.52 -12.47 11.39
N THR A 72 -13.12 -13.66 11.23
CA THR A 72 -12.44 -14.85 10.72
C THR A 72 -12.65 -14.93 9.22
N LEU A 73 -11.56 -14.92 8.45
CA LEU A 73 -11.59 -15.11 7.00
C LEU A 73 -11.32 -16.56 6.63
N LEU A 74 -12.16 -17.12 5.77
CA LEU A 74 -11.90 -18.36 5.04
C LEU A 74 -11.11 -18.05 3.75
N GLY A 75 -10.62 -19.07 3.08
CA GLY A 75 -9.68 -18.94 1.98
C GLY A 75 -10.08 -17.95 0.91
N GLN A 76 -11.29 -18.05 0.36
CA GLN A 76 -11.76 -17.13 -0.68
C GLN A 76 -11.87 -15.69 -0.18
N ALA A 77 -12.28 -15.48 1.07
CA ALA A 77 -12.37 -14.17 1.69
C ALA A 77 -10.97 -13.56 1.90
N ALA A 78 -10.02 -14.37 2.38
CA ALA A 78 -8.62 -13.95 2.54
C ALA A 78 -7.97 -13.58 1.21
N ALA A 79 -8.19 -14.37 0.15
CA ALA A 79 -7.68 -14.07 -1.19
C ALA A 79 -8.29 -12.80 -1.78
N THR A 80 -9.60 -12.57 -1.56
CA THR A 80 -10.28 -11.32 -1.97
C THR A 80 -9.69 -10.12 -1.22
N ALA A 81 -9.55 -10.20 0.10
CA ALA A 81 -8.96 -9.14 0.90
C ALA A 81 -7.50 -8.84 0.49
N CYS A 82 -6.71 -9.88 0.22
CA CYS A 82 -5.32 -9.75 -0.22
C CYS A 82 -5.15 -9.00 -1.56
N LYS A 83 -6.13 -9.14 -2.47
CA LYS A 83 -6.12 -8.52 -3.81
C LYS A 83 -6.81 -7.17 -3.89
N ALA A 84 -7.70 -6.87 -2.96
CA ALA A 84 -8.48 -5.65 -2.99
C ALA A 84 -7.61 -4.40 -3.07
N SER A 85 -7.99 -3.49 -3.94
CA SER A 85 -7.26 -2.27 -4.25
C SER A 85 -8.14 -1.01 -4.29
N ASN A 86 -9.42 -1.15 -4.01
CA ASN A 86 -10.40 -0.05 -4.04
C ASN A 86 -10.40 0.82 -2.77
N TYR A 87 -9.28 0.91 -2.08
CA TYR A 87 -9.07 1.74 -0.89
C TYR A 87 -8.71 3.19 -1.25
N GLU A 88 -8.87 4.12 -0.30
CA GLU A 88 -8.41 5.52 -0.48
C GLU A 88 -6.91 5.62 -0.73
N ASP A 89 -6.11 4.81 -0.01
CA ASP A 89 -4.67 4.61 -0.28
C ASP A 89 -4.43 3.13 -0.62
N PRO A 90 -4.60 2.73 -1.90
CA PRO A 90 -4.53 1.32 -2.28
C PRO A 90 -3.18 0.68 -1.95
N ALA A 91 -2.08 1.34 -2.27
CA ALA A 91 -0.74 0.76 -2.11
C ALA A 91 -0.42 0.49 -0.64
N ARG A 92 -0.74 1.42 0.25
CA ARG A 92 -0.50 1.30 1.69
C ARG A 92 -1.48 0.31 2.33
N THR A 93 -2.77 0.47 2.07
CA THR A 93 -3.81 -0.36 2.71
C THR A 93 -3.76 -1.80 2.25
N GLN A 94 -3.54 -2.04 0.94
CA GLN A 94 -3.34 -3.39 0.43
C GLN A 94 -2.13 -4.06 1.10
N GLY A 95 -1.00 -3.36 1.21
CA GLY A 95 0.18 -3.86 1.89
C GLY A 95 -0.07 -4.17 3.37
N GLN A 96 -0.84 -3.33 4.08
CA GLN A 96 -1.24 -3.59 5.46
C GLN A 96 -2.09 -4.85 5.57
N VAL A 97 -3.12 -5.00 4.73
CA VAL A 97 -4.00 -6.19 4.73
C VAL A 97 -3.20 -7.46 4.38
N GLN A 98 -2.30 -7.40 3.40
CA GLN A 98 -1.43 -8.53 3.06
C GLN A 98 -0.53 -8.95 4.24
N ASN A 99 0.02 -7.98 4.95
CA ASN A 99 0.83 -8.24 6.14
C ASN A 99 0.01 -8.84 7.29
N GLU A 100 -1.21 -8.34 7.52
CA GLU A 100 -2.12 -8.91 8.52
C GLU A 100 -2.47 -10.38 8.20
N ILE A 101 -2.78 -10.68 6.94
CA ILE A 101 -3.04 -12.05 6.48
C ILE A 101 -1.82 -12.93 6.72
N LEU A 102 -0.61 -12.45 6.37
CA LEU A 102 0.62 -13.21 6.58
C LEU A 102 0.90 -13.45 8.08
N ALA A 103 0.68 -12.43 8.91
CA ALA A 103 0.83 -12.53 10.36
C ALA A 103 -0.13 -13.57 10.95
N ALA A 104 -1.40 -13.53 10.54
CA ALA A 104 -2.41 -14.48 11.02
C ALA A 104 -2.13 -15.93 10.57
N ILE A 105 -1.68 -16.13 9.33
CA ILE A 105 -1.22 -17.45 8.84
C ILE A 105 -0.04 -17.94 9.69
N THR A 106 0.95 -17.07 9.94
CA THR A 106 2.13 -17.41 10.75
C THR A 106 1.74 -17.82 12.15
N GLN A 107 0.82 -17.10 12.78
CA GLN A 107 0.31 -17.43 14.10
C GLN A 107 -0.42 -18.77 14.11
N LYS A 108 -1.32 -19.01 13.15
CA LYS A 108 -2.05 -20.31 13.05
C LYS A 108 -1.10 -21.48 12.82
N LEU A 109 -0.04 -21.31 12.03
CA LEU A 109 0.97 -22.34 11.84
C LEU A 109 1.78 -22.63 13.12
N ALA A 110 2.14 -21.58 13.87
CA ALA A 110 2.81 -21.72 15.15
C ALA A 110 1.95 -22.48 16.17
N ASP A 111 0.66 -22.14 16.24
CA ASP A 111 -0.30 -22.74 17.18
C ASP A 111 -0.60 -24.22 16.89
N ARG A 112 -0.53 -24.64 15.62
CA ARG A 112 -0.75 -26.04 15.23
C ARG A 112 0.40 -26.98 15.65
N GLY A 113 1.58 -26.45 15.85
CA GLY A 113 2.76 -27.24 16.13
C GLY A 113 3.40 -27.87 14.88
N GLY A 114 4.66 -28.30 15.02
CA GLY A 114 5.51 -28.62 13.88
C GLY A 114 4.97 -29.69 12.94
N PHE A 115 4.44 -30.80 13.48
CA PHE A 115 3.99 -31.93 12.65
C PHE A 115 2.70 -31.59 11.85
N ASP A 116 1.70 -30.98 12.50
CA ASP A 116 0.42 -30.66 11.86
C ASP A 116 0.58 -29.52 10.85
N ALA A 117 1.41 -28.52 11.16
CA ALA A 117 1.72 -27.45 10.23
C ALA A 117 2.47 -27.98 8.99
N LEU A 118 3.43 -28.91 9.18
CA LEU A 118 4.14 -29.54 8.07
C LEU A 118 3.23 -30.37 7.18
N SER A 119 2.27 -31.11 7.76
CA SER A 119 1.28 -31.87 6.99
C SER A 119 0.35 -30.96 6.19
N THR A 120 0.07 -29.76 6.68
CA THR A 120 -0.63 -28.73 5.93
C THR A 120 0.13 -28.33 4.66
N PHE A 121 1.42 -28.04 4.77
CA PHE A 121 2.26 -27.73 3.60
C PHE A 121 2.36 -28.89 2.61
N ASP A 122 2.47 -30.12 3.09
CA ASP A 122 2.52 -31.32 2.22
C ASP A 122 1.23 -31.48 1.41
N SER A 123 0.08 -31.20 2.01
CA SER A 123 -1.22 -31.23 1.34
C SER A 123 -1.37 -30.15 0.27
N LEU A 124 -0.56 -29.11 0.31
CA LEU A 124 -0.59 -27.94 -0.59
C LEU A 124 0.61 -27.89 -1.57
N ALA A 125 1.34 -29.00 -1.71
CA ALA A 125 2.57 -29.05 -2.51
C ALA A 125 2.38 -28.67 -4.00
N GLU A 126 1.17 -28.79 -4.55
CA GLU A 126 0.84 -28.36 -5.91
C GLU A 126 0.53 -26.86 -6.02
N ASP A 127 0.14 -26.23 -4.92
CA ASP A 127 -0.34 -24.84 -4.86
C ASP A 127 0.75 -23.88 -4.37
N ILE A 128 1.80 -24.41 -3.71
CA ILE A 128 2.88 -23.63 -3.11
C ILE A 128 4.20 -24.01 -3.76
N LYS A 129 4.95 -23.02 -4.22
CA LYS A 129 6.29 -23.19 -4.76
C LYS A 129 7.32 -22.70 -3.74
N THR A 130 8.34 -23.52 -3.45
CA THR A 130 9.46 -23.15 -2.60
C THR A 130 10.75 -23.83 -3.08
N ASP A 131 11.89 -23.25 -2.76
CA ASP A 131 13.22 -23.87 -2.90
C ASP A 131 13.70 -24.55 -1.61
N LEU A 132 12.90 -24.47 -0.54
CA LEU A 132 13.17 -25.17 0.69
C LEU A 132 12.98 -26.67 0.52
N GLY A 133 14.02 -27.45 0.85
CA GLY A 133 13.84 -28.89 1.03
C GLY A 133 12.98 -29.19 2.26
N TYR A 134 12.31 -30.35 2.23
CA TYR A 134 11.39 -30.80 3.28
C TYR A 134 11.97 -30.66 4.71
N GLN A 135 13.23 -31.03 4.91
CA GLN A 135 13.86 -30.95 6.23
C GLN A 135 14.00 -29.52 6.73
N ARG A 136 14.39 -28.57 5.87
CA ARG A 136 14.50 -27.15 6.24
C ARG A 136 13.15 -26.51 6.50
N LEU A 137 12.12 -26.92 5.75
CA LEU A 137 10.76 -26.48 5.99
C LEU A 137 10.30 -26.99 7.37
N ALA A 138 10.55 -28.26 7.68
CA ALA A 138 10.24 -28.86 8.98
C ALA A 138 10.95 -28.14 10.13
N ASP A 139 12.26 -27.91 9.99
CA ASP A 139 13.08 -27.22 10.99
C ASP A 139 12.57 -25.77 11.22
N GLY A 140 12.18 -25.07 10.15
CA GLY A 140 11.61 -23.73 10.21
C GLY A 140 10.25 -23.69 10.93
N ILE A 141 9.37 -24.64 10.65
CA ILE A 141 8.06 -24.78 11.30
C ILE A 141 8.24 -25.15 12.79
N GLU A 142 9.14 -26.05 13.11
CA GLU A 142 9.46 -26.41 14.50
C GLU A 142 10.01 -25.21 15.26
N ALA A 143 10.92 -24.44 14.66
CA ALA A 143 11.45 -23.22 15.24
C ALA A 143 10.33 -22.19 15.49
N LEU A 144 9.43 -21.97 14.51
CA LEU A 144 8.29 -21.08 14.66
C LEU A 144 7.37 -21.52 15.80
N SER A 145 7.02 -22.81 15.87
CA SER A 145 6.16 -23.38 16.91
C SER A 145 6.79 -23.34 18.31
N SER A 146 8.11 -23.22 18.40
CA SER A 146 8.83 -23.09 19.68
C SER A 146 8.80 -21.66 20.24
N ILE A 147 8.42 -20.68 19.43
CA ILE A 147 8.31 -19.27 19.85
C ILE A 147 6.99 -19.08 20.60
N ASN A 148 7.11 -18.67 21.85
CA ASN A 148 5.94 -18.37 22.67
C ASN A 148 5.42 -16.95 22.30
N ASN A 149 4.22 -16.85 21.77
CA ASN A 149 3.64 -15.60 21.25
C ASN A 149 4.51 -14.93 20.16
N PRO A 150 4.60 -15.51 18.95
CA PRO A 150 5.37 -14.90 17.88
C PRO A 150 4.79 -13.52 17.52
N VAL A 151 5.66 -12.52 17.50
CA VAL A 151 5.30 -11.17 17.06
C VAL A 151 5.76 -10.99 15.63
N VAL A 152 4.81 -10.79 14.72
CA VAL A 152 5.10 -10.44 13.33
C VAL A 152 5.22 -8.93 13.21
N GLN A 153 6.43 -8.45 12.98
CA GLN A 153 6.67 -7.03 12.75
C GLN A 153 6.32 -6.66 11.33
N GLN A 154 5.62 -5.56 11.17
CA GLN A 154 5.17 -5.06 9.88
C GLN A 154 5.71 -3.66 9.64
N GLY A 155 6.05 -3.36 8.39
CA GLY A 155 6.47 -2.01 8.02
C GLY A 155 6.48 -1.81 6.51
N VAL A 156 6.47 -0.56 6.10
CA VAL A 156 6.57 -0.16 4.69
C VAL A 156 7.96 0.42 4.46
N LEU A 157 8.66 -0.08 3.45
CA LEU A 157 9.96 0.48 3.08
C LEU A 157 9.83 1.95 2.69
N PRO A 158 10.77 2.81 3.11
CA PRO A 158 10.77 4.22 2.75
C PRO A 158 11.02 4.37 1.26
N VAL A 159 10.04 4.95 0.56
CA VAL A 159 10.11 5.19 -0.88
C VAL A 159 9.73 6.64 -1.19
N THR A 160 10.43 7.25 -2.14
CA THR A 160 10.03 8.49 -2.78
C THR A 160 9.29 8.16 -4.07
N VAL A 161 8.10 8.70 -4.21
CA VAL A 161 7.31 8.58 -5.43
C VAL A 161 7.62 9.78 -6.32
N SER A 162 8.08 9.54 -7.54
CA SER A 162 8.33 10.56 -8.54
C SER A 162 7.41 10.35 -9.73
N VAL A 163 6.71 11.41 -10.15
CA VAL A 163 5.83 11.37 -11.30
C VAL A 163 6.41 12.27 -12.39
N GLN A 164 6.81 11.69 -13.50
CA GLN A 164 7.34 12.44 -14.65
C GLN A 164 6.55 12.09 -15.92
N SER A 165 5.95 13.08 -16.53
CA SER A 165 5.18 12.92 -17.79
C SER A 165 4.13 11.80 -17.73
N GLY A 166 3.45 11.65 -16.60
CA GLY A 166 2.43 10.61 -16.38
C GLY A 166 2.98 9.23 -16.06
N THR A 167 4.29 9.10 -15.88
CA THR A 167 4.92 7.85 -15.46
C THR A 167 5.32 7.92 -14.00
N VAL A 168 4.79 7.02 -13.19
CA VAL A 168 5.17 6.87 -11.78
C VAL A 168 6.43 6.03 -11.68
N SER A 169 7.38 6.53 -10.90
CA SER A 169 8.57 5.78 -10.52
C SER A 169 8.75 5.82 -9.00
N TYR A 170 9.17 4.70 -8.44
CA TYR A 170 9.47 4.56 -7.03
C TYR A 170 10.99 4.55 -6.85
N ARG A 171 11.49 5.38 -5.96
CA ARG A 171 12.91 5.42 -5.60
C ARG A 171 13.07 5.11 -4.13
N CYS A 172 13.85 4.09 -3.82
CA CYS A 172 14.25 3.83 -2.45
C CYS A 172 15.55 4.59 -2.14
N ASP A 173 15.54 5.43 -1.12
CA ASP A 173 16.76 5.97 -0.56
C ASP A 173 17.49 4.86 0.22
N LYS A 174 18.71 4.55 -0.18
CA LYS A 174 19.48 3.44 0.40
C LYS A 174 19.77 3.63 1.89
N GLN A 175 19.98 4.88 2.33
CA GLN A 175 20.27 5.15 3.72
C GLN A 175 19.01 5.04 4.59
N ALA A 176 17.87 5.54 4.09
CA ALA A 176 16.58 5.40 4.76
C ALA A 176 16.17 3.93 4.88
N VAL A 177 16.32 3.15 3.78
CA VAL A 177 16.06 1.70 3.81
C VAL A 177 16.99 0.98 4.78
N ALA A 178 18.29 1.29 4.80
CA ALA A 178 19.24 0.68 5.73
C ALA A 178 18.88 1.01 7.20
N SER A 179 18.47 2.24 7.49
CA SER A 179 18.02 2.64 8.82
C SER A 179 16.74 1.90 9.23
N PHE A 180 15.78 1.78 8.33
CA PHE A 180 14.56 1.01 8.55
C PHE A 180 14.88 -0.47 8.82
N MET A 181 15.70 -1.09 7.96
CA MET A 181 16.08 -2.51 8.10
C MET A 181 16.89 -2.79 9.36
N SER A 182 17.72 -1.84 9.83
CA SER A 182 18.42 -1.96 11.11
C SER A 182 17.42 -2.10 12.28
N VAL A 183 16.33 -1.31 12.29
CA VAL A 183 15.29 -1.44 13.32
C VAL A 183 14.63 -2.82 13.25
N VAL A 184 14.30 -3.31 12.04
CA VAL A 184 13.69 -4.62 11.85
C VAL A 184 14.61 -5.75 12.30
N THR A 185 15.89 -5.72 11.90
CA THR A 185 16.86 -6.78 12.24
C THR A 185 17.27 -6.78 13.71
N ASP A 186 17.24 -5.63 14.36
CA ASP A 186 17.54 -5.49 15.79
C ASP A 186 16.33 -5.82 16.68
N GLY A 187 15.20 -6.23 16.10
CA GLY A 187 13.97 -6.56 16.81
C GLY A 187 13.21 -5.35 17.35
N GLY A 188 13.46 -4.16 16.80
CA GLY A 188 12.74 -2.93 17.11
C GLY A 188 11.36 -2.90 16.45
N ASP A 189 10.53 -1.96 16.88
CA ASP A 189 9.19 -1.75 16.31
C ASP A 189 9.27 -1.08 14.94
N ALA A 190 9.12 -1.85 13.88
CA ALA A 190 9.12 -1.37 12.50
C ALA A 190 7.93 -0.42 12.21
N SER A 191 6.81 -0.55 12.94
CA SER A 191 5.65 0.33 12.78
C SER A 191 5.94 1.76 13.25
N ALA A 192 6.81 1.92 14.24
CA ALA A 192 7.24 3.23 14.73
C ALA A 192 8.11 4.01 13.71
N VAL A 193 8.69 3.32 12.72
CA VAL A 193 9.47 3.92 11.62
C VAL A 193 8.58 4.22 10.40
N ALA A 194 7.34 3.71 10.40
CA ALA A 194 6.41 3.77 9.28
C ALA A 194 5.77 5.16 9.04
N ASP A 195 6.05 6.15 9.87
CA ASP A 195 5.74 7.56 9.58
C ASP A 195 6.71 8.21 8.58
N ILE A 196 7.42 7.36 7.81
CA ILE A 196 8.13 7.86 6.64
C ILE A 196 7.06 8.19 5.60
N THR A 197 6.65 9.45 5.62
CA THR A 197 5.86 10.09 4.59
C THR A 197 6.39 9.66 3.23
N GLN A 198 5.50 9.16 2.37
CA GLN A 198 5.82 9.07 0.94
C GLN A 198 6.25 10.47 0.50
N ASP A 199 7.54 10.66 0.35
CA ASP A 199 8.06 11.92 -0.16
C ASP A 199 7.75 11.91 -1.66
N VAL A 200 6.82 12.75 -2.08
CA VAL A 200 6.40 12.87 -3.47
C VAL A 200 7.29 13.92 -4.13
N ASP A 201 8.10 13.51 -5.10
CA ASP A 201 8.77 14.48 -5.96
C ASP A 201 7.70 15.20 -6.82
N THR A 202 7.35 16.40 -6.38
CA THR A 202 6.32 17.24 -7.00
C THR A 202 6.80 17.93 -8.28
N THR A 203 8.11 17.77 -8.62
CA THR A 203 8.74 18.43 -9.77
C THR A 203 8.08 17.99 -11.07
N GLY A 204 7.52 18.95 -11.80
CA GLY A 204 6.87 18.70 -13.08
C GLY A 204 5.42 18.24 -13.00
N ILE A 205 4.86 18.00 -11.80
CA ILE A 205 3.44 17.73 -11.66
C ILE A 205 2.64 19.02 -11.83
N THR A 206 1.71 19.01 -12.78
CA THR A 206 0.90 20.17 -13.13
C THR A 206 -0.41 20.19 -12.37
N VAL A 207 -0.80 21.38 -11.85
CA VAL A 207 -2.02 21.55 -11.06
C VAL A 207 -2.82 22.75 -11.57
N ALA A 208 -4.12 22.54 -11.83
CA ALA A 208 -5.09 23.61 -12.00
C ALA A 208 -5.79 23.87 -10.66
N VAL A 209 -5.99 25.14 -10.29
CA VAL A 209 -6.63 25.51 -9.03
C VAL A 209 -7.85 26.40 -9.31
N ARG A 210 -9.02 25.99 -8.84
CA ARG A 210 -10.27 26.71 -9.05
C ARG A 210 -10.98 27.00 -7.72
N ASN A 211 -11.48 28.20 -7.57
CA ASN A 211 -12.30 28.57 -6.42
C ASN A 211 -13.74 28.10 -6.64
N GLY A 212 -14.15 27.06 -5.94
CA GLY A 212 -15.48 26.46 -6.00
C GLY A 212 -16.36 26.81 -4.81
N GLY A 213 -15.79 27.39 -3.74
CA GLY A 213 -16.53 27.82 -2.55
C GLY A 213 -16.92 29.29 -2.54
N GLY A 214 -16.41 30.11 -3.49
CA GLY A 214 -16.64 31.54 -3.51
C GLY A 214 -15.91 32.34 -2.41
N VAL A 215 -14.94 31.72 -1.75
CA VAL A 215 -14.12 32.37 -0.72
C VAL A 215 -13.10 33.30 -1.39
N ASN A 216 -13.01 34.53 -0.90
CA ASN A 216 -12.13 35.53 -1.52
C ASN A 216 -10.67 35.08 -1.52
N GLN A 217 -10.01 35.16 -2.67
CA GLN A 217 -8.59 34.81 -2.90
C GLN A 217 -8.20 33.33 -2.59
N ALA A 218 -9.15 32.47 -2.26
CA ALA A 218 -8.86 31.09 -1.85
C ALA A 218 -8.03 30.32 -2.91
N ALA A 219 -8.39 30.39 -4.19
CA ALA A 219 -7.62 29.72 -5.25
C ALA A 219 -6.19 30.29 -5.38
N SER A 220 -6.00 31.59 -5.18
CA SER A 220 -4.68 32.21 -5.24
C SER A 220 -3.80 31.82 -4.07
N GLN A 221 -4.38 31.70 -2.88
CA GLN A 221 -3.67 31.24 -1.67
C GLN A 221 -3.30 29.77 -1.78
N ALA A 222 -4.24 28.92 -2.19
CA ALA A 222 -3.96 27.50 -2.46
C ALA A 222 -2.85 27.33 -3.51
N ALA A 223 -2.92 28.11 -4.60
CA ALA A 223 -1.90 28.07 -5.64
C ALA A 223 -0.50 28.51 -5.16
N ALA A 224 -0.42 29.42 -4.19
CA ALA A 224 0.84 29.82 -3.58
C ALA A 224 1.44 28.68 -2.76
N LEU A 225 0.65 28.06 -1.88
CA LEU A 225 1.10 26.90 -1.09
C LEU A 225 1.58 25.75 -1.98
N LEU A 226 0.88 25.45 -3.07
CA LEU A 226 1.27 24.38 -3.98
C LEU A 226 2.57 24.71 -4.75
N ARG A 227 2.80 25.99 -5.12
CA ARG A 227 4.10 26.38 -5.71
C ARG A 227 5.24 26.27 -4.72
N ASP A 228 5.01 26.62 -3.46
CA ASP A 228 5.98 26.46 -2.38
C ASP A 228 6.26 24.97 -2.11
N GLY A 229 5.26 24.09 -2.28
CA GLY A 229 5.37 22.64 -2.27
C GLY A 229 5.99 22.03 -3.55
N GLY A 230 6.45 22.84 -4.50
CA GLY A 230 7.17 22.40 -5.71
C GLY A 230 6.29 22.02 -6.90
N PHE A 231 4.97 22.14 -6.80
CA PHE A 231 4.04 21.87 -7.91
C PHE A 231 4.07 22.96 -8.98
N THR A 232 3.83 22.57 -10.23
CA THR A 232 3.67 23.51 -11.34
C THR A 232 2.21 23.91 -11.48
N VAL A 233 1.81 25.07 -10.94
CA VAL A 233 0.44 25.58 -11.07
C VAL A 233 0.25 26.22 -12.46
N THR A 234 -0.57 25.58 -13.30
CA THR A 234 -0.81 25.97 -14.70
C THR A 234 -2.03 26.89 -14.87
N GLU A 235 -2.99 26.82 -13.97
CA GLU A 235 -4.22 27.59 -14.04
C GLU A 235 -4.66 27.99 -12.63
N VAL A 236 -5.11 29.24 -12.47
CA VAL A 236 -5.80 29.73 -11.27
C VAL A 236 -7.06 30.48 -11.72
N GLY A 237 -8.21 29.99 -11.26
CA GLY A 237 -9.50 30.54 -11.71
C GLY A 237 -10.65 30.30 -10.74
N ASN A 238 -11.86 30.34 -11.27
CA ASN A 238 -13.08 30.02 -10.55
C ASN A 238 -13.82 28.87 -11.23
N THR A 239 -14.67 28.17 -10.50
CA THR A 239 -15.70 27.30 -11.10
C THR A 239 -16.88 28.16 -11.62
N ASP A 240 -17.64 27.60 -12.53
CA ASP A 240 -18.84 28.29 -13.05
C ASP A 240 -19.86 28.54 -11.92
N ASN A 241 -19.95 27.66 -10.94
CA ASN A 241 -20.83 27.75 -9.80
C ASN A 241 -20.11 27.52 -8.49
N PRO A 242 -20.22 28.40 -7.48
CA PRO A 242 -19.57 28.27 -6.18
C PRO A 242 -20.37 27.35 -5.22
N VAL A 243 -20.48 26.07 -5.54
CA VAL A 243 -21.34 25.11 -4.81
C VAL A 243 -20.57 24.12 -3.95
N TYR A 244 -19.25 24.19 -3.96
CA TYR A 244 -18.40 23.22 -3.27
C TYR A 244 -18.23 23.59 -1.80
N ASP A 245 -18.73 22.74 -0.91
CA ASP A 245 -18.60 22.93 0.53
C ASP A 245 -17.22 22.53 1.05
N GLU A 246 -16.58 21.53 0.41
CA GLU A 246 -15.28 20.98 0.77
C GLU A 246 -14.27 21.13 -0.37
N THR A 247 -13.00 21.30 -0.02
CA THR A 247 -11.90 21.30 -0.99
C THR A 247 -11.69 19.90 -1.54
N LEU A 248 -11.69 19.78 -2.88
CA LEU A 248 -11.48 18.54 -3.60
C LEU A 248 -10.19 18.59 -4.40
N VAL A 249 -9.41 17.53 -4.34
CA VAL A 249 -8.23 17.31 -5.17
C VAL A 249 -8.52 16.14 -6.10
N ILE A 250 -8.70 16.43 -7.38
CA ILE A 250 -9.14 15.47 -8.39
C ILE A 250 -7.93 15.08 -9.21
N TYR A 251 -7.66 13.78 -9.28
CA TYR A 251 -6.60 13.22 -10.12
C TYR A 251 -7.17 12.52 -11.34
N ARG A 252 -6.37 12.49 -12.43
CA ARG A 252 -6.82 11.99 -13.73
C ARG A 252 -6.76 10.48 -13.84
N ASN A 253 -5.80 9.86 -13.16
CA ASN A 253 -5.59 8.42 -13.16
C ASN A 253 -4.99 8.00 -11.81
N GLY A 254 -5.05 6.71 -11.50
CA GLY A 254 -4.58 6.16 -10.22
C GLY A 254 -3.11 6.47 -9.91
N ASP A 255 -2.28 6.67 -10.93
CA ASP A 255 -0.85 6.99 -10.78
C ASP A 255 -0.63 8.37 -10.13
N MET A 256 -1.61 9.29 -10.26
CA MET A 256 -1.55 10.62 -9.66
C MET A 256 -2.10 10.68 -8.23
N LYS A 257 -2.59 9.57 -7.68
CA LYS A 257 -3.21 9.54 -6.35
C LYS A 257 -2.25 10.03 -5.25
N ALA A 258 -1.02 9.50 -5.22
CA ALA A 258 -0.02 9.92 -4.23
C ALA A 258 0.29 11.43 -4.30
N ALA A 259 0.33 11.99 -5.52
CA ALA A 259 0.51 13.43 -5.73
C ALA A 259 -0.71 14.23 -5.26
N ALA A 260 -1.93 13.72 -5.48
CA ALA A 260 -3.15 14.36 -5.00
C ALA A 260 -3.23 14.36 -3.46
N GLU A 261 -2.79 13.30 -2.82
CA GLU A 261 -2.69 13.22 -1.35
C GLU A 261 -1.62 14.16 -0.79
N GLN A 262 -0.49 14.34 -1.52
CA GLN A 262 0.50 15.36 -1.16
C GLN A 262 -0.11 16.76 -1.22
N VAL A 263 -0.89 17.06 -2.26
CA VAL A 263 -1.63 18.33 -2.35
C VAL A 263 -2.55 18.53 -1.14
N VAL A 264 -3.28 17.50 -0.71
CA VAL A 264 -4.14 17.60 0.49
C VAL A 264 -3.31 17.91 1.73
N ARG A 265 -2.13 17.27 1.89
CA ARG A 265 -1.22 17.55 3.01
C ARG A 265 -0.70 18.99 2.98
N ASP A 266 -0.24 19.47 1.82
CA ASP A 266 0.31 20.82 1.65
C ASP A 266 -0.74 21.91 1.88
N LEU A 267 -1.99 21.63 1.51
CA LEU A 267 -3.13 22.52 1.79
C LEU A 267 -3.62 22.41 3.24
N GLY A 268 -3.30 21.34 3.95
CA GLY A 268 -3.77 21.07 5.30
C GLY A 268 -5.28 20.79 5.40
N GLN A 269 -5.96 20.60 4.27
CA GLN A 269 -7.41 20.41 4.21
C GLN A 269 -7.87 19.84 2.87
N GLY A 270 -9.10 19.28 2.85
CA GLY A 270 -9.71 18.69 1.67
C GLY A 270 -9.50 17.18 1.59
N ARG A 271 -9.90 16.61 0.47
CA ARG A 271 -9.70 15.18 0.18
C ARG A 271 -9.37 14.95 -1.30
N SER A 272 -8.62 13.90 -1.56
CA SER A 272 -8.36 13.42 -2.92
C SER A 272 -9.49 12.53 -3.42
N THR A 273 -9.75 12.55 -4.73
CA THR A 273 -10.80 11.73 -5.34
C THR A 273 -10.52 11.45 -6.82
N ASP A 274 -10.83 10.23 -7.26
CA ASP A 274 -10.88 9.87 -8.67
C ASP A 274 -12.24 10.24 -9.27
N ALA A 275 -12.37 11.47 -9.70
CA ALA A 275 -13.59 11.99 -10.30
C ALA A 275 -13.34 12.69 -11.65
N SER A 276 -12.21 12.39 -12.30
CA SER A 276 -11.77 13.05 -13.53
C SER A 276 -12.78 12.98 -14.68
N VAL A 277 -13.62 11.94 -14.73
CA VAL A 277 -14.68 11.78 -15.73
C VAL A 277 -15.77 12.85 -15.63
N TYR A 278 -15.91 13.50 -14.48
CA TYR A 278 -16.92 14.56 -14.25
C TYR A 278 -16.37 15.97 -14.40
N TYR A 279 -15.04 16.11 -14.61
CA TYR A 279 -14.36 17.41 -14.65
C TYR A 279 -13.47 17.54 -15.89
N SER A 280 -13.49 18.72 -16.50
CA SER A 280 -12.63 19.02 -17.64
C SER A 280 -11.45 19.88 -17.19
N PHE A 281 -10.22 19.32 -17.32
CA PHE A 281 -8.96 19.99 -17.04
C PHE A 281 -7.81 19.34 -17.83
N ASN A 282 -6.73 20.08 -18.07
CA ASN A 282 -5.58 19.60 -18.87
C ASN A 282 -4.32 19.31 -18.04
N SER A 283 -4.33 19.68 -16.75
CA SER A 283 -3.27 19.39 -15.79
C SER A 283 -3.32 17.94 -15.31
N ASP A 284 -2.32 17.50 -14.55
CA ASP A 284 -2.31 16.19 -13.89
C ASP A 284 -3.33 16.14 -12.76
N LEU A 285 -3.46 17.26 -12.02
CA LEU A 285 -4.38 17.43 -10.90
C LEU A 285 -5.27 18.67 -11.09
N LEU A 286 -6.49 18.59 -10.54
CA LEU A 286 -7.39 19.73 -10.40
C LEU A 286 -7.74 19.91 -8.93
N VAL A 287 -7.48 21.08 -8.39
CA VAL A 287 -7.90 21.49 -7.04
C VAL A 287 -9.12 22.41 -7.16
N ILE A 288 -10.21 22.04 -6.50
CA ILE A 288 -11.40 22.87 -6.35
C ILE A 288 -11.48 23.26 -4.88
N VAL A 289 -11.19 24.53 -4.59
CA VAL A 289 -11.19 25.05 -3.21
C VAL A 289 -12.63 25.25 -2.75
N GLY A 290 -13.02 24.63 -1.64
CA GLY A 290 -14.37 24.68 -1.09
C GLY A 290 -14.63 25.87 -0.16
N LYS A 291 -15.86 25.96 0.37
CA LYS A 291 -16.26 26.98 1.35
C LYS A 291 -15.56 26.83 2.71
N ASN A 292 -15.10 25.61 3.01
CA ASN A 292 -14.35 25.28 4.23
C ASN A 292 -12.92 25.81 4.22
N TRP A 293 -12.50 26.53 3.18
CA TRP A 293 -11.14 27.04 3.04
C TRP A 293 -10.74 27.92 4.22
N VAL A 294 -9.65 27.52 4.89
CA VAL A 294 -8.97 28.33 5.90
C VAL A 294 -7.54 28.55 5.42
N ALA A 295 -7.17 29.81 5.25
CA ALA A 295 -5.78 30.12 4.90
C ALA A 295 -4.84 29.67 6.00
N SER A 296 -3.85 28.86 5.65
CA SER A 296 -2.74 28.54 6.56
C SER A 296 -1.94 29.82 6.81
N SER A 297 -1.72 30.16 8.07
CA SER A 297 -0.97 31.34 8.52
C SER A 297 0.52 31.09 8.53
#